data_fba2da869c7ccb0829f3d74958bfd880
#
_entry.id   fba2da869c7ccb0829f3d74958bfd880
#
_cell.length_a   1.000
_cell.length_b   1.000
_cell.length_c   1.000
_cell.angle_alpha   90.00
_cell.angle_beta   90.00
_cell.angle_gamma   90.00
#
_symmetry.space_group_name_H-M   'P 1'
#
loop_
_entity.id
_entity.type
_entity.pdbx_description
1 polymer ?
#
loop_
_entity_poly.entity_id
_entity_poly.type
_entity_poly.pdbx_seq_one_letter_code
_entity_poly.pdbx_strand_id
1 'polypeptide(L)'
;MKLFRLSLWLLGVMCCCGTALAQGTAEDYRRAYSLREKYSANKVYYSNVVPSWIDGTHSFWYVRRTPEGRIYVLVNADKSSRKELFDHKRLAEALSASSGQKVESTALSLERLSVSSGLDTLQFAFAGRNWMYAVRKNRLTDQGAVPAPGKQRHWMEVDDEKTAAPVVSPDGKYTAFIKNHNIYVKEQATGKERQLSIDGTLGNYYSAYIRWSPDSKKVAACKIRPVEKRYVYYVESSPKDQLQPRLHKQEYAKPGDELPFKVPCIYEVETGKAIQPSTELFDRQYDLWGPQWDSDSRAVTFEYNQRGHQVYRVLELSAETGKVRPLIEETSEKYVNYPLRYRYDLQDGKHIIWASERDNWNHLYMYDRTTGKVV
;
A
#
# COMPACT_ATOMS: atom_id res chain seq x y z
N MET A 1 -46.16 33.74 -52.04
CA MET A 1 -46.15 33.01 -50.77
C MET A 1 -45.29 31.75 -50.73
N LYS A 2 -45.11 30.98 -51.81
CA LYS A 2 -44.26 29.79 -51.79
C LYS A 2 -42.73 30.06 -51.69
N LEU A 3 -42.28 31.12 -52.38
CA LEU A 3 -40.84 31.51 -52.33
C LEU A 3 -40.40 32.02 -50.93
N PHE A 4 -41.28 32.73 -50.21
CA PHE A 4 -40.99 33.24 -48.89
C PHE A 4 -40.83 32.11 -47.81
N ARG A 5 -41.61 31.05 -47.97
CA ARG A 5 -41.49 29.85 -47.12
C ARG A 5 -40.25 29.06 -47.37
N LEU A 6 -39.76 29.01 -48.62
CA LEU A 6 -38.52 28.29 -48.96
C LEU A 6 -37.29 29.03 -48.41
N SER A 7 -37.30 30.38 -48.46
CA SER A 7 -36.21 31.20 -47.87
C SER A 7 -36.14 31.09 -46.35
N LEU A 8 -37.27 30.96 -45.64
CA LEU A 8 -37.29 30.76 -44.20
C LEU A 8 -36.80 29.37 -43.79
N TRP A 9 -37.08 28.35 -44.60
CA TRP A 9 -36.54 27.00 -44.39
C TRP A 9 -35.03 26.93 -44.64
N LEU A 10 -34.52 27.61 -45.65
CA LEU A 10 -33.07 27.68 -45.91
C LEU A 10 -32.32 28.46 -44.83
N LEU A 11 -32.90 29.56 -44.29
CA LEU A 11 -32.33 30.27 -43.14
C LEU A 11 -32.32 29.39 -41.87
N GLY A 12 -33.40 28.66 -41.63
CA GLY A 12 -33.49 27.74 -40.48
C GLY A 12 -32.47 26.62 -40.54
N VAL A 13 -32.23 26.03 -41.71
CA VAL A 13 -31.22 24.98 -41.90
C VAL A 13 -29.80 25.54 -41.78
N MET A 14 -29.58 26.79 -42.26
CA MET A 14 -28.28 27.46 -42.13
C MET A 14 -27.93 27.84 -40.67
N CYS A 15 -28.93 28.18 -39.85
CA CYS A 15 -28.75 28.39 -38.42
C CYS A 15 -28.49 27.09 -37.62
N CYS A 16 -28.98 25.95 -38.11
CA CYS A 16 -28.70 24.65 -37.47
C CYS A 16 -27.38 24.04 -37.85
N CYS A 17 -26.71 24.55 -38.91
CA CYS A 17 -25.36 24.16 -39.31
C CYS A 17 -24.25 25.00 -38.60
N GLY A 18 -24.59 25.76 -37.56
CA GLY A 18 -23.58 26.23 -36.62
C GLY A 18 -22.81 25.04 -36.09
N THR A 19 -21.56 24.89 -36.50
CA THR A 19 -20.66 23.86 -35.98
C THR A 19 -20.77 23.89 -34.45
N ALA A 20 -21.42 22.89 -33.89
CA ALA A 20 -21.34 22.63 -32.47
C ALA A 20 -19.88 22.30 -32.16
N LEU A 21 -19.05 23.32 -31.90
CA LEU A 21 -17.71 23.17 -31.37
C LEU A 21 -17.83 22.69 -29.92
N ALA A 22 -18.42 21.51 -29.75
CA ALA A 22 -18.57 20.89 -28.45
C ALA A 22 -17.26 20.37 -27.87
N GLN A 23 -16.21 20.34 -28.69
CA GLN A 23 -14.88 19.90 -28.27
C GLN A 23 -13.85 20.98 -28.57
N GLY A 24 -13.00 21.27 -27.58
CA GLY A 24 -11.88 22.17 -27.73
C GLY A 24 -10.90 21.70 -28.78
N THR A 25 -10.19 22.63 -29.42
CA THR A 25 -9.09 22.31 -30.33
C THR A 25 -7.88 21.73 -29.57
N ALA A 26 -6.96 21.08 -30.27
CA ALA A 26 -5.70 20.65 -29.67
C ALA A 26 -4.90 21.81 -29.05
N GLU A 27 -5.11 23.04 -29.52
CA GLU A 27 -4.51 24.25 -28.98
C GLU A 27 -5.18 24.69 -27.67
N ASP A 28 -6.50 24.57 -27.56
CA ASP A 28 -7.22 24.82 -26.31
C ASP A 28 -6.78 23.87 -25.21
N TYR A 29 -6.60 22.59 -25.53
CA TYR A 29 -6.05 21.62 -24.59
C TYR A 29 -4.61 21.96 -24.18
N ARG A 30 -3.73 22.28 -25.13
CA ARG A 30 -2.37 22.73 -24.83
C ARG A 30 -2.36 23.96 -23.92
N ARG A 31 -3.20 24.95 -24.21
CA ARG A 31 -3.39 26.13 -23.39
C ARG A 31 -3.88 25.78 -21.99
N ALA A 32 -4.88 24.91 -21.86
CA ALA A 32 -5.38 24.46 -20.57
C ALA A 32 -4.29 23.74 -19.74
N TYR A 33 -3.51 22.85 -20.35
CA TYR A 33 -2.39 22.20 -19.69
C TYR A 33 -1.28 23.19 -19.26
N SER A 34 -0.97 24.17 -20.13
CA SER A 34 0.01 25.19 -19.78
C SER A 34 -0.44 26.08 -18.61
N LEU A 35 -1.75 26.31 -18.45
CA LEU A 35 -2.30 27.00 -17.29
C LEU A 35 -2.07 26.23 -15.99
N ARG A 36 -2.21 24.89 -16.03
CA ARG A 36 -1.92 24.03 -14.89
C ARG A 36 -0.47 24.16 -14.45
N GLU A 37 0.48 24.08 -15.36
CA GLU A 37 1.89 24.29 -15.07
C GLU A 37 2.20 25.72 -14.60
N LYS A 38 1.63 26.71 -15.28
CA LYS A 38 1.86 28.13 -15.00
C LYS A 38 1.26 28.57 -13.66
N TYR A 39 0.10 28.06 -13.25
CA TYR A 39 -0.66 28.57 -12.10
C TYR A 39 -0.74 27.63 -10.90
N SER A 40 -0.53 26.34 -11.06
CA SER A 40 -0.57 25.38 -9.94
C SER A 40 0.77 24.74 -9.63
N ALA A 41 1.59 24.43 -10.63
CA ALA A 41 2.90 23.85 -10.40
C ALA A 41 3.88 24.94 -9.90
N ASN A 42 4.63 24.63 -8.85
CA ASN A 42 5.69 25.48 -8.31
C ASN A 42 5.28 26.88 -7.82
N LYS A 43 4.01 27.07 -7.44
CA LYS A 43 3.50 28.34 -6.91
C LYS A 43 3.17 28.28 -5.42
N VAL A 44 3.07 27.08 -4.87
CA VAL A 44 2.80 26.87 -3.45
C VAL A 44 4.05 26.28 -2.80
N TYR A 45 4.64 27.06 -1.91
CA TYR A 45 5.85 26.72 -1.17
C TYR A 45 5.54 26.52 0.30
N TYR A 46 6.37 25.76 1.01
CA TYR A 46 6.24 25.52 2.45
C TYR A 46 4.90 24.91 2.90
N SER A 47 4.11 24.36 1.98
CA SER A 47 2.72 23.98 2.21
C SER A 47 2.55 22.59 2.84
N ASN A 48 3.58 21.75 2.81
CA ASN A 48 3.45 20.35 3.24
C ASN A 48 4.70 19.87 3.97
N VAL A 49 4.48 19.19 5.09
CA VAL A 49 5.52 18.46 5.82
C VAL A 49 5.09 17.00 5.91
N VAL A 50 5.75 16.14 5.13
CA VAL A 50 5.59 14.70 5.22
C VAL A 50 6.81 14.14 5.94
N PRO A 51 6.72 13.84 7.24
CA PRO A 51 7.85 13.39 8.03
C PRO A 51 8.22 11.94 7.69
N SER A 52 9.50 11.70 7.44
CA SER A 52 10.09 10.36 7.37
C SER A 52 10.95 10.16 8.60
N TRP A 53 10.46 9.35 9.53
CA TRP A 53 11.13 9.09 10.80
C TRP A 53 12.39 8.25 10.59
N ILE A 54 13.42 8.53 11.39
CA ILE A 54 14.69 7.80 11.40
C ILE A 54 14.63 6.77 12.52
N ASP A 55 14.67 5.49 12.15
CA ASP A 55 14.51 4.38 13.08
C ASP A 55 15.44 4.46 14.29
N GLY A 56 14.90 4.17 15.48
CA GLY A 56 15.64 4.21 16.73
C GLY A 56 16.01 5.61 17.21
N THR A 57 15.42 6.67 16.65
CA THR A 57 15.68 8.08 17.05
C THR A 57 14.38 8.88 17.18
N HIS A 58 14.46 10.04 17.85
CA HIS A 58 13.39 11.05 17.85
C HIS A 58 13.63 12.12 16.77
N SER A 59 14.14 11.70 15.65
CA SER A 59 14.44 12.58 14.51
C SER A 59 13.67 12.15 13.28
N PHE A 60 13.31 13.11 12.45
CA PHE A 60 12.74 12.85 11.14
C PHE A 60 13.30 13.81 10.10
N TRP A 61 13.17 13.45 8.85
CA TRP A 61 13.47 14.34 7.73
C TRP A 61 12.23 14.53 6.85
N TYR A 62 12.22 15.62 6.10
CA TYR A 62 11.19 15.90 5.10
C TYR A 62 11.75 16.74 3.97
N VAL A 63 11.07 16.76 2.83
CA VAL A 63 11.40 17.61 1.69
C VAL A 63 10.60 18.91 1.78
N ARG A 64 11.29 20.03 1.84
CA ARG A 64 10.71 21.36 1.80
C ARG A 64 10.86 21.94 0.39
N ARG A 65 9.76 22.36 -0.20
CA ARG A 65 9.78 23.12 -1.44
C ARG A 65 9.93 24.59 -1.15
N THR A 66 10.88 25.23 -1.83
CA THR A 66 11.16 26.68 -1.77
C THR A 66 11.10 27.26 -3.19
N PRO A 67 11.07 28.60 -3.35
CA PRO A 67 11.16 29.22 -4.68
C PRO A 67 12.40 28.79 -5.45
N GLU A 68 13.50 28.53 -4.76
CA GLU A 68 14.79 28.14 -5.35
C GLU A 68 14.87 26.64 -5.69
N GLY A 69 13.98 25.82 -5.10
CA GLY A 69 13.95 24.37 -5.36
C GLY A 69 13.60 23.53 -4.14
N ARG A 70 14.25 22.39 -4.00
CA ARG A 70 13.99 21.40 -2.94
C ARG A 70 15.12 21.39 -1.93
N ILE A 71 14.77 21.36 -0.66
CA ILE A 71 15.71 21.22 0.47
C ILE A 71 15.26 20.02 1.32
N TYR A 72 16.19 19.12 1.62
CA TYR A 72 15.99 18.02 2.55
C TYR A 72 16.33 18.52 3.96
N VAL A 73 15.34 18.51 4.83
CA VAL A 73 15.41 19.10 6.18
C VAL A 73 15.40 17.99 7.22
N LEU A 74 16.35 18.00 8.13
CA LEU A 74 16.39 17.18 9.33
C LEU A 74 15.79 17.95 10.51
N VAL A 75 14.90 17.30 11.24
CA VAL A 75 14.37 17.77 12.52
C VAL A 75 14.78 16.78 13.62
N ASN A 76 15.31 17.30 14.71
CA ASN A 76 15.54 16.52 15.93
C ASN A 76 14.60 17.03 17.02
N ALA A 77 13.67 16.17 17.46
CA ALA A 77 12.63 16.55 18.41
C ALA A 77 13.21 16.82 19.80
N ASP A 78 14.19 16.01 20.27
CA ASP A 78 14.80 16.17 21.60
C ASP A 78 15.50 17.52 21.77
N LYS A 79 16.14 17.98 20.67
CA LYS A 79 16.91 19.23 20.66
C LYS A 79 16.12 20.42 20.14
N SER A 80 14.85 20.21 19.77
CA SER A 80 14.01 21.22 19.10
C SER A 80 14.75 21.94 17.96
N SER A 81 15.55 21.20 17.22
CA SER A 81 16.44 21.76 16.19
C SER A 81 16.04 21.32 14.78
N ARG A 82 16.28 22.23 13.82
CA ARG A 82 16.03 22.02 12.40
C ARG A 82 17.22 22.50 11.59
N LYS A 83 17.71 21.65 10.67
CA LYS A 83 18.84 21.96 9.77
C LYS A 83 18.71 21.22 8.46
N GLU A 84 19.58 21.46 7.51
CA GLU A 84 19.69 20.62 6.31
C GLU A 84 20.13 19.20 6.71
N LEU A 85 19.55 18.20 6.04
CA LEU A 85 19.86 16.78 6.29
C LEU A 85 21.29 16.45 5.85
N PHE A 86 21.71 17.04 4.75
CA PHE A 86 23.07 16.89 4.16
C PHE A 86 23.42 18.13 3.34
N ASP A 87 24.67 18.24 2.92
CA ASP A 87 25.14 19.27 1.99
C ASP A 87 24.65 18.94 0.56
N HIS A 88 23.64 19.69 0.09
CA HIS A 88 23.01 19.49 -1.21
C HIS A 88 23.98 19.68 -2.38
N LYS A 89 24.93 20.64 -2.28
CA LYS A 89 25.90 20.90 -3.34
C LYS A 89 26.87 19.74 -3.48
N ARG A 90 27.44 19.30 -2.37
CA ARG A 90 28.40 18.17 -2.37
C ARG A 90 27.77 16.88 -2.91
N LEU A 91 26.52 16.59 -2.55
CA LEU A 91 25.83 15.41 -3.07
C LEU A 91 25.51 15.55 -4.56
N ALA A 92 25.07 16.73 -5.01
CA ALA A 92 24.80 17.00 -6.42
C ALA A 92 26.05 16.87 -7.29
N GLU A 93 27.19 17.37 -6.82
CA GLU A 93 28.50 17.21 -7.48
C GLU A 93 28.92 15.73 -7.57
N ALA A 94 28.79 14.98 -6.46
CA ALA A 94 29.11 13.55 -6.43
C ALA A 94 28.21 12.74 -7.38
N LEU A 95 26.90 13.06 -7.42
CA LEU A 95 25.95 12.44 -8.35
C LEU A 95 26.26 12.80 -9.80
N SER A 96 26.58 14.05 -10.08
CA SER A 96 26.95 14.47 -11.44
C SER A 96 28.16 13.72 -11.95
N ALA A 97 29.19 13.60 -11.11
CA ALA A 97 30.44 12.88 -11.47
C ALA A 97 30.20 11.37 -11.69
N SER A 98 29.28 10.75 -10.90
CA SER A 98 29.08 9.30 -10.94
C SER A 98 28.00 8.87 -11.93
N SER A 99 26.96 9.68 -12.17
CA SER A 99 25.85 9.35 -13.09
C SER A 99 26.07 9.81 -14.53
N GLY A 100 27.05 10.68 -14.77
CA GLY A 100 27.28 11.30 -16.08
C GLY A 100 26.21 12.34 -16.48
N GLN A 101 25.32 12.72 -15.55
CA GLN A 101 24.25 13.69 -15.77
C GLN A 101 24.52 14.95 -14.93
N LYS A 102 24.24 16.12 -15.48
CA LYS A 102 24.29 17.35 -14.68
C LYS A 102 23.19 17.37 -13.65
N VAL A 103 23.54 17.41 -12.37
CA VAL A 103 22.62 17.41 -11.23
C VAL A 103 22.72 18.76 -10.52
N GLU A 104 21.59 19.48 -10.49
CA GLU A 104 21.51 20.75 -9.77
C GLU A 104 21.13 20.51 -8.30
N SER A 105 21.82 21.17 -7.38
CA SER A 105 21.60 20.98 -5.92
C SER A 105 20.20 21.33 -5.46
N THR A 106 19.54 22.27 -6.13
CA THR A 106 18.16 22.68 -5.86
C THR A 106 17.11 21.78 -6.52
N ALA A 107 17.52 20.91 -7.44
CA ALA A 107 16.64 20.00 -8.18
C ALA A 107 16.80 18.52 -7.76
N LEU A 108 17.53 18.25 -6.67
CA LEU A 108 17.71 16.89 -6.18
C LEU A 108 16.36 16.16 -5.97
N SER A 109 16.22 15.00 -6.61
CA SER A 109 15.04 14.14 -6.48
C SER A 109 15.51 12.74 -6.11
N LEU A 110 15.67 12.49 -4.80
CA LEU A 110 16.11 11.22 -4.27
C LEU A 110 14.89 10.35 -4.00
N GLU A 111 14.79 9.23 -4.69
CA GLU A 111 13.70 8.27 -4.50
C GLU A 111 14.08 7.26 -3.42
N ARG A 112 13.10 6.82 -2.63
CA ARG A 112 13.29 5.79 -1.59
C ARG A 112 14.43 6.13 -0.62
N LEU A 113 14.59 7.41 -0.28
CA LEU A 113 15.63 7.86 0.62
C LEU A 113 15.43 7.27 2.02
N SER A 114 16.43 6.58 2.51
CA SER A 114 16.57 6.15 3.89
C SER A 114 17.84 6.74 4.51
N VAL A 115 17.79 6.96 5.82
CA VAL A 115 18.85 7.62 6.58
C VAL A 115 19.22 6.73 7.75
N SER A 116 20.50 6.45 7.94
CA SER A 116 20.98 5.70 9.12
C SER A 116 20.72 6.47 10.42
N SER A 117 20.52 5.75 11.54
CA SER A 117 20.32 6.35 12.86
C SER A 117 21.48 7.27 13.28
N GLY A 118 22.70 6.98 12.84
CA GLY A 118 23.89 7.81 13.03
C GLY A 118 23.97 9.06 12.14
N LEU A 119 23.05 9.25 11.21
CA LEU A 119 23.02 10.37 10.24
C LEU A 119 24.26 10.45 9.36
N ASP A 120 24.99 9.36 9.19
CA ASP A 120 26.26 9.32 8.47
C ASP A 120 26.13 8.62 7.11
N THR A 121 25.04 7.92 6.86
CA THR A 121 24.82 7.15 5.63
C THR A 121 23.40 7.42 5.09
N LEU A 122 23.34 7.72 3.80
CA LEU A 122 22.09 7.82 3.04
C LEU A 122 22.03 6.68 2.02
N GLN A 123 20.87 6.04 1.87
CA GLN A 123 20.61 5.12 0.77
C GLN A 123 19.41 5.65 -0.02
N PHE A 124 19.52 5.70 -1.32
CA PHE A 124 18.47 6.23 -2.19
C PHE A 124 18.58 5.71 -3.61
N ALA A 125 17.51 5.88 -4.39
CA ALA A 125 17.55 5.67 -5.82
C ALA A 125 17.62 7.02 -6.57
N PHE A 126 18.43 7.05 -7.61
CA PHE A 126 18.58 8.17 -8.52
C PHE A 126 18.97 7.67 -9.91
N ALA A 127 18.34 8.20 -10.96
CA ALA A 127 18.60 7.83 -12.36
C ALA A 127 18.59 6.31 -12.61
N GLY A 128 17.63 5.59 -12.01
CA GLY A 128 17.46 4.13 -12.19
C GLY A 128 18.48 3.25 -11.47
N ARG A 129 19.33 3.83 -10.61
CA ARG A 129 20.32 3.11 -9.83
C ARG A 129 20.14 3.36 -8.33
N ASN A 130 20.50 2.38 -7.51
CA ASN A 130 20.58 2.52 -6.06
C ASN A 130 21.96 3.06 -5.68
N TRP A 131 21.98 3.98 -4.73
CA TRP A 131 23.21 4.66 -4.26
C TRP A 131 23.31 4.61 -2.75
N MET A 132 24.51 4.51 -2.26
CA MET A 132 24.86 4.70 -0.86
C MET A 132 25.81 5.90 -0.75
N TYR A 133 25.48 6.86 0.08
CA TYR A 133 26.28 8.07 0.29
C TYR A 133 26.74 8.18 1.74
N ALA A 134 28.05 8.08 1.95
CA ALA A 134 28.68 8.30 3.25
C ALA A 134 28.89 9.81 3.45
N VAL A 135 28.01 10.45 4.21
CA VAL A 135 27.89 11.91 4.33
C VAL A 135 29.20 12.56 4.77
N ARG A 136 29.84 12.08 5.84
CA ARG A 136 31.07 12.64 6.37
C ARG A 136 32.26 12.49 5.42
N LYS A 137 32.32 11.38 4.70
CA LYS A 137 33.42 11.03 3.78
C LYS A 137 33.20 11.61 2.38
N ASN A 138 32.04 12.20 2.11
CA ASN A 138 31.62 12.62 0.77
C ASN A 138 31.81 11.53 -0.29
N ARG A 139 31.52 10.27 0.08
CA ARG A 139 31.74 9.11 -0.78
C ARG A 139 30.40 8.55 -1.25
N LEU A 140 30.20 8.57 -2.55
CA LEU A 140 29.07 7.94 -3.22
C LEU A 140 29.48 6.57 -3.75
N THR A 141 28.66 5.56 -3.53
CA THR A 141 28.89 4.17 -3.98
C THR A 141 27.67 3.68 -4.71
N ASP A 142 27.85 3.18 -5.91
CA ASP A 142 26.79 2.56 -6.72
C ASP A 142 26.47 1.17 -6.15
N GLN A 143 25.19 0.91 -5.90
CA GLN A 143 24.64 -0.34 -5.37
C GLN A 143 23.89 -1.17 -6.44
N GLY A 144 24.03 -0.79 -7.71
CA GLY A 144 23.41 -1.47 -8.83
C GLY A 144 22.06 -0.88 -9.28
N ALA A 145 21.51 -1.50 -10.31
CA ALA A 145 20.25 -1.04 -10.90
C ALA A 145 19.08 -1.19 -9.93
N VAL A 146 18.13 -0.24 -10.03
CA VAL A 146 16.83 -0.37 -9.38
C VAL A 146 16.08 -1.54 -10.02
N PRO A 147 15.63 -2.54 -9.26
CA PRO A 147 14.80 -3.60 -9.80
C PRO A 147 13.57 -3.01 -10.49
N ALA A 148 13.18 -3.58 -11.61
CA ALA A 148 11.94 -3.22 -12.27
C ALA A 148 10.78 -3.34 -11.27
N PRO A 149 9.81 -2.40 -11.29
CA PRO A 149 8.64 -2.50 -10.43
C PRO A 149 7.96 -3.84 -10.70
N GLY A 150 7.72 -4.59 -9.63
CA GLY A 150 6.95 -5.82 -9.71
C GLY A 150 5.57 -5.57 -10.31
N LYS A 151 4.95 -6.60 -10.87
CA LYS A 151 3.58 -6.51 -11.37
C LYS A 151 2.68 -5.96 -10.27
N GLN A 152 1.97 -4.89 -10.56
CA GLN A 152 1.02 -4.32 -9.61
C GLN A 152 -0.10 -5.34 -9.38
N ARG A 153 -0.27 -5.77 -8.12
CA ARG A 153 -1.26 -6.78 -7.77
C ARG A 153 -2.65 -6.14 -7.74
N HIS A 154 -3.61 -6.89 -8.28
CA HIS A 154 -5.02 -6.51 -8.12
C HIS A 154 -5.42 -6.72 -6.65
N TRP A 155 -6.25 -5.84 -6.10
CA TRP A 155 -6.67 -5.89 -4.69
C TRP A 155 -7.36 -7.21 -4.28
N MET A 156 -7.95 -7.94 -5.25
CA MET A 156 -8.55 -9.26 -5.05
C MET A 156 -7.55 -10.42 -5.24
N GLU A 157 -6.32 -10.15 -5.68
CA GLU A 157 -5.32 -11.22 -5.80
C GLU A 157 -4.90 -11.67 -4.41
N VAL A 158 -4.95 -12.97 -4.20
CA VAL A 158 -4.49 -13.63 -2.99
C VAL A 158 -3.20 -14.41 -3.28
N ASP A 159 -2.32 -14.47 -2.28
CA ASP A 159 -1.10 -15.27 -2.40
C ASP A 159 -1.45 -16.74 -2.36
N ASP A 160 -1.20 -17.43 -3.47
CA ASP A 160 -1.29 -18.89 -3.57
C ASP A 160 0.12 -19.52 -3.61
N GLU A 161 0.19 -20.85 -3.66
CA GLU A 161 1.47 -21.57 -3.65
C GLU A 161 2.36 -21.26 -4.87
N LYS A 162 1.82 -20.65 -5.95
CA LYS A 162 2.57 -20.31 -7.16
C LYS A 162 3.27 -18.95 -7.08
N THR A 163 2.82 -18.10 -6.18
CA THR A 163 3.22 -16.68 -6.16
C THR A 163 4.12 -16.31 -4.99
N ALA A 164 4.28 -17.16 -3.98
CA ALA A 164 5.00 -16.81 -2.77
C ALA A 164 6.26 -17.63 -2.54
N ALA A 165 7.27 -16.95 -1.98
CA ALA A 165 8.47 -17.59 -1.47
C ALA A 165 8.24 -18.18 -0.07
N PRO A 166 8.96 -19.26 0.29
CA PRO A 166 8.98 -19.78 1.65
C PRO A 166 9.43 -18.73 2.67
N VAL A 167 8.87 -18.76 3.87
CA VAL A 167 9.12 -17.79 4.94
C VAL A 167 9.89 -18.45 6.08
N VAL A 168 11.08 -17.93 6.38
CA VAL A 168 11.93 -18.43 7.48
C VAL A 168 11.41 -17.95 8.82
N SER A 169 11.44 -18.80 9.85
CA SER A 169 11.10 -18.45 11.22
C SER A 169 12.07 -17.42 11.82
N PRO A 170 11.65 -16.56 12.77
CA PRO A 170 12.53 -15.59 13.41
C PRO A 170 13.80 -16.16 14.01
N ASP A 171 13.74 -17.39 14.55
CA ASP A 171 14.90 -18.11 15.11
C ASP A 171 15.75 -18.86 14.07
N GLY A 172 15.33 -18.84 12.78
CA GLY A 172 16.03 -19.47 11.67
C GLY A 172 15.92 -21.00 11.61
N LYS A 173 15.18 -21.65 12.52
CA LYS A 173 15.15 -23.13 12.59
C LYS A 173 14.21 -23.76 11.57
N TYR A 174 13.17 -23.04 11.16
CA TYR A 174 12.14 -23.55 10.27
C TYR A 174 11.91 -22.64 9.07
N THR A 175 11.36 -23.22 8.01
CA THR A 175 10.81 -22.47 6.88
C THR A 175 9.40 -22.94 6.63
N ALA A 176 8.44 -22.01 6.60
CA ALA A 176 7.05 -22.29 6.28
C ALA A 176 6.75 -22.00 4.80
N PHE A 177 5.93 -22.84 4.18
CA PHE A 177 5.55 -22.71 2.77
C PHE A 177 4.21 -23.42 2.51
N ILE A 178 3.63 -23.14 1.33
CA ILE A 178 2.43 -23.83 0.85
C ILE A 178 2.80 -24.92 -0.15
N LYS A 179 2.20 -26.09 0.04
CA LYS A 179 2.34 -27.25 -0.85
C LYS A 179 1.01 -27.99 -0.92
N ASN A 180 0.52 -28.26 -2.13
CA ASN A 180 -0.78 -28.89 -2.34
C ASN A 180 -1.91 -28.20 -1.55
N HIS A 181 -1.96 -26.86 -1.62
CA HIS A 181 -2.95 -26.02 -0.95
C HIS A 181 -2.89 -26.00 0.59
N ASN A 182 -1.91 -26.65 1.20
CA ASN A 182 -1.75 -26.81 2.65
C ASN A 182 -0.46 -26.15 3.15
N ILE A 183 -0.46 -25.82 4.46
CA ILE A 183 0.69 -25.26 5.17
C ILE A 183 1.65 -26.41 5.53
N TYR A 184 2.92 -26.21 5.19
CA TYR A 184 4.04 -27.07 5.57
C TYR A 184 5.12 -26.25 6.27
N VAL A 185 5.86 -26.91 7.13
CA VAL A 185 7.11 -26.39 7.70
C VAL A 185 8.24 -27.37 7.42
N LYS A 186 9.41 -26.82 7.13
CA LYS A 186 10.65 -27.59 6.94
C LYS A 186 11.65 -27.20 8.01
N GLU A 187 12.15 -28.17 8.74
CA GLU A 187 13.24 -27.97 9.68
C GLU A 187 14.56 -27.79 8.94
N GLN A 188 15.28 -26.68 9.21
CA GLN A 188 16.48 -26.32 8.46
C GLN A 188 17.64 -27.29 8.72
N ALA A 189 17.79 -27.77 9.96
CA ALA A 189 18.89 -28.66 10.35
C ALA A 189 18.81 -30.05 9.70
N THR A 190 17.58 -30.62 9.61
CA THR A 190 17.38 -32.00 9.15
C THR A 190 16.82 -32.08 7.74
N GLY A 191 16.25 -30.98 7.25
CA GLY A 191 15.53 -30.95 5.98
C GLY A 191 14.16 -31.63 6.02
N LYS A 192 13.71 -32.11 7.20
CA LYS A 192 12.45 -32.82 7.37
C LYS A 192 11.27 -31.87 7.20
N GLU A 193 10.33 -32.27 6.35
CA GLU A 193 9.06 -31.55 6.15
C GLU A 193 7.98 -32.11 7.08
N ARG A 194 7.14 -31.22 7.60
CA ARG A 194 5.92 -31.54 8.34
C ARG A 194 4.75 -30.79 7.75
N GLN A 195 3.67 -31.48 7.49
CA GLN A 195 2.40 -30.90 7.12
C GLN A 195 1.65 -30.43 8.37
N LEU A 196 1.19 -29.18 8.39
CA LEU A 196 0.45 -28.58 9.51
C LEU A 196 -1.06 -28.56 9.24
N SER A 197 -1.50 -28.35 8.00
CA SER A 197 -2.92 -28.40 7.63
C SER A 197 -3.18 -29.52 6.64
N ILE A 198 -4.38 -30.12 6.70
CA ILE A 198 -4.76 -31.29 5.88
C ILE A 198 -6.04 -31.06 5.09
N ASP A 199 -6.65 -29.90 5.24
CA ASP A 199 -7.98 -29.58 4.73
C ASP A 199 -7.96 -28.50 3.63
N GLY A 200 -6.77 -28.21 3.08
CA GLY A 200 -6.58 -27.36 1.92
C GLY A 200 -6.93 -28.07 0.62
N THR A 201 -7.69 -27.40 -0.24
CA THR A 201 -8.10 -27.86 -1.57
C THR A 201 -8.08 -26.70 -2.57
N LEU A 202 -8.21 -26.98 -3.86
CA LEU A 202 -8.30 -25.92 -4.89
C LEU A 202 -9.44 -24.93 -4.62
N GLY A 203 -10.57 -25.40 -4.08
CA GLY A 203 -11.72 -24.55 -3.72
C GLY A 203 -11.66 -23.95 -2.33
N ASN A 204 -10.63 -24.24 -1.56
CA ASN A 204 -10.47 -23.74 -0.19
C ASN A 204 -9.03 -23.94 0.27
N TYR A 205 -8.14 -23.06 -0.14
CA TYR A 205 -6.69 -23.21 0.02
C TYR A 205 -6.12 -22.27 1.07
N TYR A 206 -4.90 -22.56 1.55
CA TYR A 206 -4.17 -21.67 2.44
C TYR A 206 -3.37 -20.65 1.65
N SER A 207 -3.48 -19.38 2.05
CA SER A 207 -2.70 -18.27 1.53
C SER A 207 -1.21 -18.49 1.80
N ALA A 208 -0.40 -18.22 0.79
CA ALA A 208 1.05 -18.20 0.93
C ALA A 208 1.57 -16.96 1.69
N TYR A 209 0.69 -16.04 2.08
CA TYR A 209 0.99 -14.98 3.03
C TYR A 209 1.05 -15.54 4.47
N ILE A 210 2.16 -16.22 4.77
CA ILE A 210 2.39 -16.84 6.07
C ILE A 210 3.09 -15.85 7.00
N ARG A 211 2.67 -15.84 8.26
CA ARG A 211 3.26 -15.01 9.34
C ARG A 211 3.68 -15.89 10.51
N TRP A 212 4.97 -15.87 10.80
CA TRP A 212 5.50 -16.50 12.00
C TRP A 212 5.19 -15.69 13.26
N SER A 213 4.88 -16.36 14.36
CA SER A 213 4.89 -15.71 15.67
C SER A 213 6.31 -15.28 16.04
N PRO A 214 6.48 -14.16 16.78
CA PRO A 214 7.79 -13.71 17.23
C PRO A 214 8.62 -14.75 17.96
N ASP A 215 7.97 -15.66 18.72
CA ASP A 215 8.59 -16.77 19.42
C ASP A 215 8.90 -18.00 18.54
N SER A 216 8.62 -17.94 17.24
CA SER A 216 8.82 -19.01 16.26
C SER A 216 8.04 -20.31 16.52
N LYS A 217 7.06 -20.32 17.43
CA LYS A 217 6.31 -21.53 17.79
C LYS A 217 5.05 -21.75 16.98
N LYS A 218 4.54 -20.69 16.35
CA LYS A 218 3.29 -20.74 15.60
C LYS A 218 3.41 -20.05 14.26
N VAL A 219 2.56 -20.45 13.34
CA VAL A 219 2.36 -19.78 12.05
C VAL A 219 0.90 -19.39 11.89
N ALA A 220 0.66 -18.21 11.31
CA ALA A 220 -0.67 -17.75 10.94
C ALA A 220 -0.75 -17.58 9.43
N ALA A 221 -1.86 -18.01 8.83
CA ALA A 221 -2.20 -17.80 7.42
C ALA A 221 -3.72 -17.74 7.26
N CYS A 222 -4.20 -17.18 6.16
CA CYS A 222 -5.63 -17.22 5.86
C CYS A 222 -5.97 -18.46 5.05
N LYS A 223 -7.02 -19.17 5.45
CA LYS A 223 -7.72 -20.12 4.60
C LYS A 223 -8.68 -19.36 3.71
N ILE A 224 -8.61 -19.57 2.40
CA ILE A 224 -9.30 -18.77 1.40
C ILE A 224 -10.23 -19.63 0.58
N ARG A 225 -11.51 -19.27 0.57
CA ARG A 225 -12.47 -19.75 -0.41
C ARG A 225 -12.48 -18.77 -1.58
N PRO A 226 -11.87 -19.13 -2.72
CA PRO A 226 -11.84 -18.28 -3.90
C PRO A 226 -13.21 -18.20 -4.56
N VAL A 227 -13.34 -17.24 -5.46
CA VAL A 227 -14.51 -17.10 -6.35
C VAL A 227 -14.07 -17.10 -7.81
N GLU A 228 -15.00 -17.35 -8.69
CA GLU A 228 -14.73 -17.23 -10.13
C GLU A 228 -14.39 -15.79 -10.50
N LYS A 229 -13.26 -15.62 -11.19
CA LYS A 229 -12.81 -14.31 -11.65
C LYS A 229 -13.78 -13.74 -12.68
N ARG A 230 -14.28 -12.54 -12.43
CA ARG A 230 -15.12 -11.77 -13.34
C ARG A 230 -14.29 -10.73 -14.09
N TYR A 231 -14.66 -10.47 -15.33
CA TYR A 231 -13.91 -9.55 -16.18
C TYR A 231 -14.83 -8.54 -16.85
N VAL A 232 -14.34 -7.33 -17.00
CA VAL A 232 -14.86 -6.35 -17.93
C VAL A 232 -13.93 -6.28 -19.14
N TYR A 233 -14.52 -6.07 -20.33
CA TYR A 233 -13.82 -6.03 -21.59
C TYR A 233 -13.97 -4.64 -22.19
N TYR A 234 -12.88 -4.13 -22.76
CA TYR A 234 -12.90 -2.87 -23.49
C TYR A 234 -11.94 -2.95 -24.70
N VAL A 235 -12.25 -2.14 -25.71
CA VAL A 235 -11.48 -2.11 -26.96
C VAL A 235 -10.68 -0.81 -27.01
N GLU A 236 -9.37 -0.92 -27.16
CA GLU A 236 -8.50 0.17 -27.55
C GLU A 236 -8.57 0.29 -29.08
N SER A 237 -9.30 1.29 -29.57
CA SER A 237 -9.61 1.42 -30.99
C SER A 237 -8.40 1.82 -31.83
N SER A 238 -7.41 2.52 -31.23
CA SER A 238 -6.23 3.03 -31.93
C SER A 238 -4.97 2.87 -31.08
N PRO A 239 -4.46 1.62 -30.92
CA PRO A 239 -3.19 1.39 -30.23
C PRO A 239 -2.05 2.09 -30.98
N LYS A 240 -1.02 2.54 -30.26
CA LYS A 240 0.11 3.28 -30.84
C LYS A 240 1.08 2.39 -31.62
N ASP A 241 1.07 1.10 -31.36
CA ASP A 241 2.03 0.10 -31.85
C ASP A 241 1.46 -0.85 -32.92
N GLN A 242 0.16 -0.71 -33.27
CA GLN A 242 -0.48 -1.51 -34.31
C GLN A 242 -1.67 -0.78 -34.92
N LEU A 243 -2.05 -1.18 -36.18
CA LEU A 243 -3.21 -0.62 -36.89
C LEU A 243 -4.54 -1.17 -36.36
N GLN A 244 -4.56 -2.44 -36.00
CA GLN A 244 -5.78 -3.13 -35.59
C GLN A 244 -6.15 -2.79 -34.15
N PRO A 245 -7.43 -2.68 -33.81
CA PRO A 245 -7.89 -2.52 -32.45
C PRO A 245 -7.38 -3.64 -31.54
N ARG A 246 -7.16 -3.32 -30.26
CA ARG A 246 -6.74 -4.30 -29.25
C ARG A 246 -7.85 -4.51 -28.23
N LEU A 247 -8.18 -5.78 -28.00
CA LEU A 247 -9.10 -6.17 -26.95
C LEU A 247 -8.34 -6.28 -25.61
N HIS A 248 -8.81 -5.58 -24.61
CA HIS A 248 -8.34 -5.70 -23.22
C HIS A 248 -9.41 -6.35 -22.35
N LYS A 249 -8.94 -7.08 -21.34
CA LYS A 249 -9.77 -7.57 -20.25
C LYS A 249 -9.16 -7.15 -18.91
N GLN A 250 -10.01 -6.68 -18.02
CA GLN A 250 -9.61 -6.32 -16.66
C GLN A 250 -10.45 -7.11 -15.67
N GLU A 251 -9.80 -7.72 -14.68
CA GLU A 251 -10.51 -8.37 -13.59
C GLU A 251 -11.29 -7.31 -12.80
N TYR A 252 -12.60 -7.51 -12.69
CA TYR A 252 -13.49 -6.55 -12.07
C TYR A 252 -14.74 -7.24 -11.56
N ALA A 253 -14.88 -7.32 -10.24
CA ALA A 253 -16.12 -7.75 -9.60
C ALA A 253 -17.09 -6.58 -9.54
N LYS A 254 -18.31 -6.76 -10.08
CA LYS A 254 -19.37 -5.76 -10.02
C LYS A 254 -20.08 -5.80 -8.65
N PRO A 255 -20.77 -4.71 -8.25
CA PRO A 255 -21.67 -4.77 -7.12
C PRO A 255 -22.65 -5.94 -7.25
N GLY A 256 -22.72 -6.80 -6.23
CA GLY A 256 -23.54 -8.02 -6.26
C GLY A 256 -22.76 -9.31 -6.52
N ASP A 257 -21.62 -9.25 -7.21
CA ASP A 257 -20.77 -10.43 -7.43
C ASP A 257 -20.23 -10.98 -6.11
N GLU A 258 -19.99 -12.29 -6.06
CA GLU A 258 -19.32 -12.92 -4.93
C GLU A 258 -17.87 -12.44 -4.81
N LEU A 259 -17.39 -12.36 -3.56
CA LEU A 259 -16.02 -12.01 -3.22
C LEU A 259 -15.35 -13.18 -2.47
N PRO A 260 -14.02 -13.31 -2.58
CA PRO A 260 -13.29 -14.32 -1.80
C PRO A 260 -13.55 -14.19 -0.31
N PHE A 261 -13.68 -15.34 0.37
CA PHE A 261 -13.86 -15.38 1.81
C PHE A 261 -12.59 -15.89 2.50
N LYS A 262 -12.09 -15.13 3.48
CA LYS A 262 -10.82 -15.39 4.16
C LYS A 262 -11.06 -15.69 5.63
N VAL A 263 -10.41 -16.71 6.15
CA VAL A 263 -10.46 -17.09 7.57
C VAL A 263 -9.03 -17.17 8.10
N PRO A 264 -8.59 -16.28 9.01
CA PRO A 264 -7.30 -16.38 9.65
C PRO A 264 -7.22 -17.65 10.51
N CYS A 265 -6.20 -18.47 10.30
CA CYS A 265 -5.95 -19.69 11.05
C CYS A 265 -4.55 -19.67 11.66
N ILE A 266 -4.37 -20.24 12.83
CA ILE A 266 -3.08 -20.38 13.51
C ILE A 266 -2.75 -21.86 13.64
N TYR A 267 -1.50 -22.23 13.46
CA TYR A 267 -0.99 -23.59 13.65
C TYR A 267 0.21 -23.60 14.58
N GLU A 268 0.20 -24.47 15.58
CA GLU A 268 1.37 -24.75 16.40
C GLU A 268 2.36 -25.63 15.62
N VAL A 269 3.62 -25.22 15.56
CA VAL A 269 4.62 -25.89 14.72
C VAL A 269 4.98 -27.28 15.26
N GLU A 270 5.10 -27.44 16.57
CA GLU A 270 5.51 -28.70 17.16
C GLU A 270 4.39 -29.76 17.18
N THR A 271 3.18 -29.35 17.49
CA THR A 271 2.06 -30.27 17.67
C THR A 271 1.21 -30.44 16.42
N GLY A 272 1.24 -29.46 15.51
CA GLY A 272 0.32 -29.38 14.37
C GLY A 272 -1.10 -28.97 14.77
N LYS A 273 -1.32 -28.56 16.03
CA LYS A 273 -2.63 -28.14 16.51
C LYS A 273 -3.12 -26.91 15.75
N ALA A 274 -4.31 -27.02 15.17
CA ALA A 274 -4.99 -25.92 14.51
C ALA A 274 -5.81 -25.09 15.51
N ILE A 275 -5.74 -23.79 15.39
CA ILE A 275 -6.54 -22.82 16.13
C ILE A 275 -7.31 -22.03 15.08
N GLN A 276 -8.61 -22.30 14.98
CA GLN A 276 -9.51 -21.70 13.98
C GLN A 276 -10.60 -20.88 14.71
N PRO A 277 -10.90 -19.67 14.22
CA PRO A 277 -11.90 -18.80 14.84
C PRO A 277 -13.34 -19.16 14.43
N SER A 278 -14.33 -18.74 15.24
CA SER A 278 -15.67 -18.47 14.73
C SER A 278 -15.64 -17.27 13.79
N THR A 279 -16.43 -17.31 12.73
CA THR A 279 -16.50 -16.26 11.70
C THR A 279 -17.61 -15.24 11.92
N GLU A 280 -18.37 -15.34 13.01
CA GLU A 280 -19.55 -14.48 13.29
C GLU A 280 -19.26 -12.97 13.25
N LEU A 281 -18.05 -12.56 13.69
CA LEU A 281 -17.65 -11.15 13.69
C LEU A 281 -17.15 -10.64 12.34
N PHE A 282 -16.99 -11.51 11.32
CA PHE A 282 -16.46 -11.16 9.99
C PHE A 282 -17.06 -12.01 8.86
N ASP A 283 -18.33 -12.34 8.96
CA ASP A 283 -19.06 -13.23 8.04
C ASP A 283 -19.36 -12.60 6.67
N ARG A 284 -19.64 -11.31 6.60
CA ARG A 284 -20.01 -10.58 5.40
C ARG A 284 -18.84 -9.76 4.84
N GLN A 285 -17.82 -10.43 4.38
CA GLN A 285 -16.58 -9.77 3.96
C GLN A 285 -16.74 -9.00 2.64
N TYR A 286 -16.33 -7.72 2.65
CA TYR A 286 -15.83 -7.05 1.48
C TYR A 286 -14.35 -7.38 1.30
N ASP A 287 -13.55 -7.20 2.36
CA ASP A 287 -12.17 -7.64 2.42
C ASP A 287 -11.72 -7.91 3.87
N LEU A 288 -10.61 -8.65 3.99
CA LEU A 288 -9.94 -8.94 5.23
C LEU A 288 -8.43 -8.83 5.03
N TRP A 289 -7.76 -8.00 5.84
CA TRP A 289 -6.31 -7.78 5.83
C TRP A 289 -5.65 -8.34 7.10
N GLY A 290 -4.48 -8.83 6.96
CA GLY A 290 -3.73 -9.49 8.02
C GLY A 290 -3.55 -10.95 7.71
N PRO A 291 -3.15 -11.82 8.65
CA PRO A 291 -2.92 -11.61 10.09
C PRO A 291 -1.60 -10.90 10.43
N GLN A 292 -1.58 -10.19 11.57
CA GLN A 292 -0.38 -9.59 12.16
C GLN A 292 -0.23 -10.06 13.61
N TRP A 293 0.94 -10.59 13.97
CA TRP A 293 1.21 -11.04 15.32
C TRP A 293 1.42 -9.90 16.30
N ASP A 294 0.94 -10.08 17.52
CA ASP A 294 1.38 -9.31 18.68
C ASP A 294 2.82 -9.64 19.02
N SER A 295 3.56 -8.68 19.54
CA SER A 295 4.97 -8.84 19.90
C SER A 295 5.24 -9.95 20.93
N ASP A 296 4.27 -10.28 21.75
CA ASP A 296 4.31 -11.34 22.76
C ASP A 296 3.79 -12.70 22.28
N SER A 297 3.43 -12.83 21.01
CA SER A 297 2.95 -14.08 20.38
C SER A 297 1.61 -14.61 20.92
N ARG A 298 0.85 -13.84 21.74
CA ARG A 298 -0.40 -14.29 22.35
C ARG A 298 -1.61 -14.27 21.42
N ALA A 299 -1.55 -13.42 20.38
CA ALA A 299 -2.67 -13.25 19.46
C ALA A 299 -2.20 -12.73 18.09
N VAL A 300 -3.08 -12.83 17.12
CA VAL A 300 -2.97 -12.13 15.83
C VAL A 300 -4.10 -11.15 15.69
N THR A 301 -3.81 -9.99 15.10
CA THR A 301 -4.82 -9.02 14.70
C THR A 301 -5.03 -9.05 13.20
N PHE A 302 -6.24 -8.76 12.77
CA PHE A 302 -6.61 -8.61 11.37
C PHE A 302 -7.69 -7.55 11.23
N GLU A 303 -7.78 -6.94 10.07
CA GLU A 303 -8.77 -5.90 9.80
C GLU A 303 -9.86 -6.44 8.89
N TYR A 304 -11.10 -6.18 9.25
CA TYR A 304 -12.28 -6.60 8.55
C TYR A 304 -13.09 -5.41 8.05
N ASN A 305 -13.41 -5.43 6.77
CA ASN A 305 -14.32 -4.50 6.13
C ASN A 305 -15.58 -5.25 5.69
N GLN A 306 -16.72 -4.87 6.22
CA GLN A 306 -17.99 -5.48 5.87
C GLN A 306 -18.42 -5.10 4.45
N ARG A 307 -19.02 -6.02 3.75
CA ARG A 307 -19.68 -5.72 2.47
C ARG A 307 -20.83 -4.74 2.70
N GLY A 308 -20.80 -3.60 2.00
CA GLY A 308 -21.67 -2.45 2.25
C GLY A 308 -20.99 -1.35 3.08
N HIS A 309 -19.81 -1.66 3.67
CA HIS A 309 -18.95 -0.71 4.38
C HIS A 309 -19.60 0.01 5.57
N GLN A 310 -20.63 -0.60 6.17
CA GLN A 310 -21.27 -0.04 7.36
C GLN A 310 -20.58 -0.42 8.65
N VAL A 311 -19.74 -1.45 8.61
CA VAL A 311 -18.94 -1.92 9.74
C VAL A 311 -17.50 -2.13 9.31
N TYR A 312 -16.56 -1.60 10.09
CA TYR A 312 -15.13 -1.86 9.98
C TYR A 312 -14.58 -2.26 11.35
N ARG A 313 -13.80 -3.34 11.41
CA ARG A 313 -13.27 -3.86 12.67
C ARG A 313 -11.77 -4.12 12.60
N VAL A 314 -11.07 -3.82 13.68
CA VAL A 314 -9.80 -4.46 14.03
C VAL A 314 -10.13 -5.58 15.00
N LEU A 315 -9.92 -6.81 14.57
CA LEU A 315 -10.22 -8.03 15.33
C LEU A 315 -8.94 -8.66 15.87
N GLU A 316 -9.03 -9.24 17.06
CA GLU A 316 -7.96 -10.02 17.68
C GLU A 316 -8.40 -11.48 17.81
N LEU A 317 -7.58 -12.40 17.28
CA LEU A 317 -7.71 -13.85 17.44
C LEU A 317 -6.69 -14.34 18.45
N SER A 318 -7.16 -14.86 19.57
CA SER A 318 -6.31 -15.48 20.61
C SER A 318 -5.59 -16.72 20.06
N ALA A 319 -4.28 -16.74 20.17
CA ALA A 319 -3.44 -17.88 19.74
C ALA A 319 -3.46 -19.07 20.72
N GLU A 320 -4.18 -18.96 21.81
CA GLU A 320 -4.40 -20.04 22.78
C GLU A 320 -5.80 -20.65 22.64
N THR A 321 -6.82 -19.78 22.62
CA THR A 321 -8.22 -20.20 22.75
C THR A 321 -9.00 -20.22 21.43
N GLY A 322 -8.51 -19.54 20.38
CA GLY A 322 -9.25 -19.34 19.13
C GLY A 322 -10.42 -18.34 19.24
N LYS A 323 -10.59 -17.69 20.40
CA LYS A 323 -11.61 -16.64 20.56
C LYS A 323 -11.25 -15.41 19.76
N VAL A 324 -12.26 -14.84 19.10
CA VAL A 324 -12.16 -13.55 18.39
C VAL A 324 -12.88 -12.48 19.20
N ARG A 325 -12.25 -11.31 19.31
CA ARG A 325 -12.89 -10.13 19.90
C ARG A 325 -12.57 -8.86 19.08
N PRO A 326 -13.47 -7.89 19.06
CA PRO A 326 -13.13 -6.59 18.48
C PRO A 326 -12.20 -5.82 19.44
N LEU A 327 -11.09 -5.30 18.87
CA LEU A 327 -10.26 -4.27 19.52
C LEU A 327 -10.78 -2.89 19.20
N ILE A 328 -11.16 -2.68 17.93
CA ILE A 328 -11.72 -1.43 17.43
C ILE A 328 -12.91 -1.80 16.55
N GLU A 329 -14.01 -1.09 16.72
CA GLU A 329 -15.18 -1.21 15.87
C GLU A 329 -15.64 0.20 15.45
N GLU A 330 -15.74 0.40 14.15
CA GLU A 330 -16.34 1.57 13.53
C GLU A 330 -17.65 1.17 12.85
N THR A 331 -18.70 1.91 13.13
CA THR A 331 -20.02 1.69 12.53
C THR A 331 -20.57 2.99 11.96
N SER A 332 -21.29 2.89 10.85
CA SER A 332 -21.99 4.00 10.24
C SER A 332 -23.28 3.48 9.62
N GLU A 333 -24.35 4.21 9.76
CA GLU A 333 -25.62 3.89 9.08
C GLU A 333 -25.48 3.89 7.55
N LYS A 334 -24.53 4.66 7.03
CA LYS A 334 -24.32 4.84 5.60
C LYS A 334 -23.03 4.19 5.13
N TYR A 335 -21.88 4.67 5.63
CA TYR A 335 -20.57 4.31 5.10
C TYR A 335 -19.47 4.67 6.08
N VAL A 336 -18.60 3.73 6.40
CA VAL A 336 -17.32 3.98 7.10
C VAL A 336 -16.27 4.32 6.06
N ASN A 337 -15.66 5.49 6.17
CA ASN A 337 -14.66 5.98 5.21
C ASN A 337 -13.32 5.24 5.36
N TYR A 338 -13.34 3.95 5.08
CA TYR A 338 -12.19 3.07 5.25
C TYR A 338 -10.92 3.48 4.44
N PRO A 339 -10.97 4.20 3.31
CA PRO A 339 -9.78 4.71 2.65
C PRO A 339 -8.98 5.74 3.47
N LEU A 340 -9.63 6.44 4.39
CA LEU A 340 -9.00 7.43 5.28
C LEU A 340 -8.59 6.85 6.64
N ARG A 341 -8.80 5.54 6.86
CA ARG A 341 -8.36 4.90 8.09
C ARG A 341 -6.83 4.99 8.25
N TYR A 342 -6.41 5.16 9.48
CA TYR A 342 -5.00 5.08 9.85
C TYR A 342 -4.89 4.24 11.11
N ARG A 343 -3.98 3.28 11.10
CA ARG A 343 -3.62 2.45 12.25
C ARG A 343 -2.13 2.51 12.47
N TYR A 344 -1.74 2.75 13.70
CA TYR A 344 -0.35 2.66 14.13
C TYR A 344 -0.27 1.96 15.47
N ASP A 345 0.32 0.76 15.47
CA ASP A 345 0.58 0.00 16.69
C ASP A 345 1.85 0.55 17.34
N LEU A 346 1.75 1.06 18.58
CA LEU A 346 2.88 1.62 19.29
C LEU A 346 3.88 0.51 19.64
N GLN A 347 5.16 0.89 19.72
CA GLN A 347 6.24 -0.05 20.04
C GLN A 347 6.17 -0.58 21.49
N ASP A 348 5.37 0.03 22.35
CA ASP A 348 5.10 -0.45 23.69
C ASP A 348 4.27 -1.74 23.74
N GLY A 349 3.71 -2.16 22.60
CA GLY A 349 2.86 -3.33 22.45
C GLY A 349 1.50 -3.22 23.17
N LYS A 350 1.18 -2.06 23.74
CA LYS A 350 -0.02 -1.84 24.57
C LYS A 350 -1.05 -0.92 23.94
N HIS A 351 -0.64 -0.06 23.04
CA HIS A 351 -1.52 0.97 22.50
C HIS A 351 -1.58 0.95 20.99
N ILE A 352 -2.71 1.37 20.45
CA ILE A 352 -2.94 1.56 19.01
C ILE A 352 -3.45 2.98 18.81
N ILE A 353 -2.82 3.73 17.89
CA ILE A 353 -3.36 4.97 17.36
C ILE A 353 -4.27 4.63 16.19
N TRP A 354 -5.48 5.13 16.23
CA TRP A 354 -6.51 4.87 15.23
C TRP A 354 -7.17 6.16 14.77
N ALA A 355 -7.33 6.34 13.45
CA ALA A 355 -8.10 7.44 12.88
C ALA A 355 -9.58 7.06 12.78
N SER A 356 -10.46 7.89 13.31
CA SER A 356 -11.91 7.67 13.34
C SER A 356 -12.69 8.96 13.04
N GLU A 357 -13.79 8.82 12.32
CA GLU A 357 -14.73 9.91 12.01
C GLU A 357 -15.99 9.86 12.92
N ARG A 358 -15.90 9.21 14.09
CA ARG A 358 -17.04 8.98 15.01
C ARG A 358 -17.75 10.25 15.51
N ASP A 359 -17.06 11.39 15.47
CA ASP A 359 -17.58 12.71 15.85
C ASP A 359 -17.73 13.65 14.64
N ASN A 360 -17.85 13.11 13.43
CA ASN A 360 -17.94 13.79 12.12
C ASN A 360 -16.63 14.43 11.63
N TRP A 361 -15.53 14.25 12.32
CA TRP A 361 -14.20 14.69 11.91
C TRP A 361 -13.20 13.55 12.03
N ASN A 362 -12.22 13.52 11.13
CA ASN A 362 -11.19 12.49 11.18
C ASN A 362 -10.13 12.82 12.23
N HIS A 363 -10.33 12.30 13.43
CA HIS A 363 -9.42 12.47 14.57
C HIS A 363 -8.66 11.21 14.91
N LEU A 364 -7.54 11.36 15.62
CA LEU A 364 -6.75 10.25 16.14
C LEU A 364 -7.19 9.92 17.56
N TYR A 365 -7.41 8.63 17.80
CA TYR A 365 -7.76 8.07 19.10
C TYR A 365 -6.72 7.05 19.53
N MET A 366 -6.32 7.06 20.78
CA MET A 366 -5.44 6.04 21.34
C MET A 366 -6.28 4.97 22.02
N TYR A 367 -6.07 3.72 21.62
CA TYR A 367 -6.73 2.56 22.18
C TYR A 367 -5.77 1.74 23.04
N ASP A 368 -6.22 1.30 24.20
CA ASP A 368 -5.58 0.24 24.96
C ASP A 368 -5.90 -1.13 24.34
N ARG A 369 -4.87 -1.89 23.96
CA ARG A 369 -5.03 -3.19 23.29
C ARG A 369 -5.67 -4.26 24.18
N THR A 370 -5.47 -4.19 25.49
CA THR A 370 -6.00 -5.18 26.43
C THR A 370 -7.49 -5.04 26.56
N THR A 371 -7.96 -3.81 26.74
CA THR A 371 -9.37 -3.52 26.99
C THR A 371 -10.18 -3.20 25.74
N GLY A 372 -9.53 -2.79 24.64
CA GLY A 372 -10.21 -2.29 23.43
C GLY A 372 -10.90 -0.94 23.66
N LYS A 373 -10.48 -0.17 24.66
CA LYS A 373 -11.06 1.14 24.99
C LYS A 373 -10.13 2.27 24.62
N VAL A 374 -10.74 3.41 24.32
CA VAL A 374 -10.02 4.68 24.14
C VAL A 374 -9.51 5.14 25.50
N VAL A 375 -8.24 5.62 25.57
CA VAL A 375 -7.54 6.11 26.76
C VAL A 375 -7.15 7.57 26.62
#